data_961c0d512b23c18666996d7821c22b64
#
_entry.id   961c0d512b23c18666996d7821c22b64
#
_cell.length_a   1.000
_cell.length_b   1.000
_cell.length_c   1.000
_cell.angle_alpha   90.00
_cell.angle_beta   90.00
_cell.angle_gamma   90.00
#
_symmetry.space_group_name_H-M   'P 1'
#
loop_
_entity.id
_entity.type
_entity.pdbx_description
1 polymer ?
#
loop_
_entity_poly.entity_id
_entity_poly.type
_entity_poly.pdbx_seq_one_letter_code
_entity_poly.pdbx_strand_id
1 'polypeptide(L)'
;GYDKPIDIHGAIARLTEFYRSRHIALGDIRLVSLDERKNLGGAIVICPPSAMQEAWSRKFPDPVTAFASGWMRVRARAKQKGVELPLVVSDHADWDDLGRTIRETGAEEVWVTHGAEEALVHWCETQGIRARPLRLIGYGDEEGEAA
;
A
#
# COMPACT_ATOMS: atom_id res chain seq x y z
N GLY A 1 -13.22 -1.24 21.02
CA GLY A 1 -12.02 -1.27 20.20
C GLY A 1 -11.37 -2.64 20.26
N TYR A 2 -10.40 -2.91 19.42
CA TYR A 2 -9.61 -4.14 19.48
C TYR A 2 -8.62 -4.06 20.65
N ASP A 3 -8.67 -5.03 21.55
CA ASP A 3 -7.97 -5.04 22.85
C ASP A 3 -6.81 -6.07 22.93
N LYS A 4 -6.60 -6.83 21.85
CA LYS A 4 -5.50 -7.81 21.76
C LYS A 4 -4.27 -7.19 21.10
N PRO A 5 -3.07 -7.77 21.31
CA PRO A 5 -1.89 -7.43 20.53
C PRO A 5 -2.11 -7.64 19.04
N ILE A 6 -1.45 -6.83 18.22
CA ILE A 6 -1.39 -7.03 16.78
C ILE A 6 -0.18 -7.91 16.48
N ASP A 7 -0.44 -9.06 15.89
CA ASP A 7 0.62 -9.97 15.48
C ASP A 7 1.21 -9.55 14.13
N ILE A 8 2.52 -9.64 13.95
CA ILE A 8 3.18 -9.27 12.69
C ILE A 8 4.04 -10.40 12.14
N HIS A 9 4.12 -10.47 10.81
CA HIS A 9 5.08 -11.30 10.11
C HIS A 9 6.51 -10.81 10.32
N GLY A 10 7.49 -11.73 10.39
CA GLY A 10 8.90 -11.41 10.62
C GLY A 10 9.49 -10.38 9.66
N ALA A 11 9.03 -10.35 8.41
CA ALA A 11 9.50 -9.37 7.42
C ALA A 11 9.22 -7.90 7.80
N ILE A 12 8.20 -7.65 8.65
CA ILE A 12 7.88 -6.28 9.10
C ILE A 12 8.53 -5.93 10.44
N ALA A 13 9.10 -6.89 11.15
CA ALA A 13 9.64 -6.68 12.48
C ALA A 13 10.70 -5.57 12.53
N ARG A 14 11.64 -5.58 11.55
CA ARG A 14 12.71 -4.57 11.48
C ARG A 14 12.16 -3.16 11.28
N LEU A 15 11.12 -3.01 10.47
CA LEU A 15 10.47 -1.73 10.24
C LEU A 15 9.74 -1.26 11.52
N THR A 16 9.04 -2.16 12.20
CA THR A 16 8.37 -1.88 13.48
C THR A 16 9.38 -1.38 14.54
N GLU A 17 10.52 -2.05 14.64
CA GLU A 17 11.61 -1.64 15.55
C GLU A 17 12.15 -0.25 15.20
N PHE A 18 12.34 0.05 13.91
CA PHE A 18 12.75 1.38 13.46
C PHE A 18 11.76 2.45 13.89
N TYR A 19 10.46 2.26 13.70
CA TYR A 19 9.44 3.21 14.14
C TYR A 19 9.45 3.40 15.67
N ARG A 20 9.59 2.33 16.44
CA ARG A 20 9.71 2.39 17.90
C ARG A 20 10.94 3.18 18.33
N SER A 21 12.08 2.98 17.65
CA SER A 21 13.32 3.73 17.94
C SER A 21 13.17 5.23 17.68
N ARG A 22 12.19 5.63 16.88
CA ARG A 22 11.82 7.02 16.60
C ARG A 22 10.68 7.53 17.51
N HIS A 23 10.37 6.81 18.57
CA HIS A 23 9.32 7.14 19.54
C HIS A 23 7.91 7.23 18.93
N ILE A 24 7.68 6.56 17.80
CA ILE A 24 6.35 6.45 17.21
C ILE A 24 5.57 5.37 17.94
N ALA A 25 4.43 5.76 18.52
CA ALA A 25 3.56 4.85 19.26
C ALA A 25 2.78 3.95 18.28
N LEU A 26 3.14 2.69 18.20
CA LEU A 26 2.50 1.70 17.34
C LEU A 26 1.50 0.79 18.07
N GLY A 27 1.30 1.02 19.37
CA GLY A 27 0.51 0.13 20.21
C GLY A 27 1.23 -1.19 20.54
N ASP A 28 0.45 -2.17 20.99
CA ASP A 28 0.97 -3.49 21.35
C ASP A 28 1.12 -4.38 20.11
N ILE A 29 2.34 -4.45 19.60
CA ILE A 29 2.71 -5.25 18.43
C ILE A 29 3.73 -6.31 18.83
N ARG A 30 3.50 -7.55 18.42
CA ARG A 30 4.40 -8.68 18.67
C ARG A 30 4.63 -9.52 17.41
N LEU A 31 5.75 -10.23 17.38
CA LEU A 31 5.99 -11.24 16.35
C LEU A 31 5.02 -12.40 16.49
N VAL A 32 4.41 -12.83 15.39
CA VAL A 32 3.57 -14.01 15.38
C VAL A 32 4.39 -15.27 15.75
N SER A 33 3.96 -15.96 16.78
CA SER A 33 4.53 -17.27 17.12
C SER A 33 3.86 -18.35 16.26
N LEU A 34 4.69 -19.08 15.53
CA LEU A 34 4.20 -20.20 14.70
C LEU A 34 3.73 -21.40 15.55
N ASP A 35 4.16 -21.49 16.80
CA ASP A 35 3.74 -22.55 17.73
C ASP A 35 2.37 -22.24 18.35
N GLU A 36 2.02 -20.96 18.46
CA GLU A 36 0.75 -20.48 19.03
C GLU A 36 -0.38 -20.32 18.02
N ARG A 37 -0.17 -20.69 16.74
CA ARG A 37 -1.13 -20.49 15.64
C ARG A 37 -2.55 -20.97 15.91
N LYS A 38 -2.70 -22.06 16.65
CA LYS A 38 -4.01 -22.62 17.02
C LYS A 38 -4.80 -21.69 17.96
N ASN A 39 -4.13 -20.75 18.62
CA ASN A 39 -4.72 -19.84 19.59
C ASN A 39 -4.98 -18.43 19.02
N LEU A 40 -4.74 -18.23 17.73
CA LEU A 40 -4.90 -16.92 17.07
C LEU A 40 -6.35 -16.62 16.64
N GLY A 41 -7.34 -17.35 17.13
CA GLY A 41 -8.74 -17.06 16.87
C GLY A 41 -9.11 -15.60 17.20
N GLY A 42 -9.59 -14.84 16.22
CA GLY A 42 -9.91 -13.42 16.34
C GLY A 42 -8.68 -12.52 16.50
N ALA A 43 -7.47 -12.99 16.19
CA ALA A 43 -6.28 -12.15 16.13
C ALA A 43 -6.20 -11.38 14.79
N ILE A 44 -5.56 -10.21 14.84
CA ILE A 44 -5.16 -9.49 13.65
C ILE A 44 -3.68 -9.79 13.38
N VAL A 45 -3.39 -10.30 12.18
CA VAL A 45 -2.03 -10.60 11.75
C VAL A 45 -1.67 -9.76 10.53
N ILE A 46 -0.65 -8.93 10.64
CA ILE A 46 -0.18 -8.09 9.55
C ILE A 46 1.03 -8.73 8.87
N CYS A 47 0.98 -8.84 7.56
CA CYS A 47 2.07 -9.39 6.75
C CYS A 47 2.22 -8.61 5.43
N PRO A 48 3.38 -8.69 4.75
CA PRO A 48 3.52 -8.16 3.40
C PRO A 48 2.68 -9.00 2.42
N PRO A 49 2.25 -8.39 1.28
CA PRO A 49 1.41 -9.09 0.28
C PRO A 49 2.00 -10.42 -0.21
N SER A 50 3.32 -10.51 -0.35
CA SER A 50 4.01 -11.75 -0.75
C SER A 50 3.75 -12.91 0.22
N ALA A 51 3.72 -12.66 1.51
CA ALA A 51 3.49 -13.69 2.53
C ALA A 51 2.09 -14.32 2.47
N MET A 52 1.11 -13.61 1.89
CA MET A 52 -0.25 -14.17 1.72
C MET A 52 -0.29 -15.36 0.76
N GLN A 53 0.63 -15.46 -0.19
CA GLN A 53 0.70 -16.54 -1.17
C GLN A 53 1.64 -17.68 -0.74
N GLU A 54 2.38 -17.50 0.32
CA GLU A 54 3.36 -18.46 0.83
C GLU A 54 2.72 -19.57 1.68
N ALA A 55 3.51 -20.63 1.94
CA ALA A 55 3.12 -21.69 2.86
C ALA A 55 2.87 -21.19 4.29
N TRP A 56 3.38 -20.00 4.61
CA TRP A 56 3.20 -19.36 5.92
C TRP A 56 1.73 -19.02 6.18
N SER A 57 1.06 -18.38 5.23
CA SER A 57 -0.36 -17.98 5.38
C SER A 57 -1.31 -19.17 5.50
N ARG A 58 -1.01 -20.27 4.79
CA ARG A 58 -1.81 -21.51 4.84
C ARG A 58 -1.78 -22.23 6.20
N LYS A 59 -0.97 -21.75 7.12
CA LYS A 59 -0.86 -22.31 8.46
C LYS A 59 -1.87 -21.74 9.45
N PHE A 60 -2.59 -20.69 9.09
CA PHE A 60 -3.64 -20.12 9.93
C PHE A 60 -4.97 -20.85 9.67
N PRO A 61 -5.71 -21.20 10.72
CA PRO A 61 -7.02 -21.82 10.56
C PRO A 61 -8.03 -20.76 10.09
N ASP A 62 -8.65 -21.00 8.96
CA ASP A 62 -9.76 -20.21 8.43
C ASP A 62 -9.55 -18.66 8.52
N PRO A 63 -8.47 -18.12 7.92
CA PRO A 63 -8.19 -16.69 8.02
C PRO A 63 -9.08 -15.90 7.08
N VAL A 64 -9.69 -14.83 7.59
CA VAL A 64 -10.31 -13.78 6.75
C VAL A 64 -9.20 -12.92 6.16
N THR A 65 -9.12 -12.90 4.83
CA THR A 65 -8.09 -12.14 4.11
C THR A 65 -8.47 -10.69 3.94
N ALA A 66 -7.71 -9.77 4.54
CA ALA A 66 -7.82 -8.34 4.33
C ALA A 66 -6.63 -7.83 3.50
N PHE A 67 -6.88 -6.90 2.60
CA PHE A 67 -5.83 -6.24 1.85
C PHE A 67 -5.99 -4.73 1.92
N ALA A 68 -4.97 -4.05 2.46
CA ALA A 68 -4.93 -2.60 2.59
C ALA A 68 -4.17 -1.99 1.41
N SER A 69 -4.88 -1.30 0.52
CA SER A 69 -4.29 -0.63 -0.64
C SER A 69 -5.27 0.38 -1.24
N GLY A 70 -4.76 1.46 -1.83
CA GLY A 70 -5.57 2.40 -2.61
C GLY A 70 -6.34 1.73 -3.77
N TRP A 71 -5.79 0.66 -4.33
CA TRP A 71 -6.41 -0.13 -5.40
C TRP A 71 -7.67 -0.89 -4.95
N MET A 72 -7.90 -1.05 -3.67
CA MET A 72 -9.10 -1.72 -3.14
C MET A 72 -10.38 -0.91 -3.35
N ARG A 73 -10.27 0.34 -3.77
CA ARG A 73 -11.39 1.14 -4.28
C ARG A 73 -12.02 0.54 -5.54
N VAL A 74 -11.24 -0.20 -6.33
CA VAL A 74 -11.69 -0.86 -7.56
C VAL A 74 -12.14 -2.28 -7.25
N ARG A 75 -13.46 -2.52 -7.20
CA ARG A 75 -14.05 -3.83 -6.83
C ARG A 75 -13.54 -5.01 -7.65
N ALA A 76 -13.29 -4.79 -8.95
CA ALA A 76 -12.76 -5.84 -9.83
C ALA A 76 -11.38 -6.33 -9.37
N ARG A 77 -10.50 -5.44 -8.92
CA ARG A 77 -9.18 -5.80 -8.39
C ARG A 77 -9.23 -6.56 -7.07
N ALA A 78 -10.14 -6.17 -6.16
CA ALA A 78 -10.36 -6.92 -4.93
C ALA A 78 -10.82 -8.35 -5.22
N LYS A 79 -11.76 -8.53 -6.15
CA LYS A 79 -12.26 -9.83 -6.57
C LYS A 79 -11.17 -10.68 -7.25
N GLN A 80 -10.38 -10.10 -8.12
CA GLN A 80 -9.26 -10.77 -8.81
C GLN A 80 -8.21 -11.28 -7.83
N LYS A 81 -7.93 -10.53 -6.76
CA LYS A 81 -6.99 -10.93 -5.71
C LYS A 81 -7.57 -11.89 -4.67
N GLY A 82 -8.85 -12.27 -4.77
CA GLY A 82 -9.50 -13.14 -3.79
C GLY A 82 -9.58 -12.54 -2.39
N VAL A 83 -9.64 -11.21 -2.28
CA VAL A 83 -9.66 -10.50 -1.00
C VAL A 83 -11.08 -10.47 -0.46
N GLU A 84 -11.27 -10.94 0.77
CA GLU A 84 -12.56 -10.95 1.45
C GLU A 84 -12.89 -9.58 2.06
N LEU A 85 -11.89 -8.89 2.62
CA LEU A 85 -12.04 -7.59 3.24
C LEU A 85 -11.11 -6.55 2.56
N PRO A 86 -11.57 -5.87 1.52
CA PRO A 86 -10.81 -4.81 0.89
C PRO A 86 -10.80 -3.54 1.75
N LEU A 87 -9.63 -3.06 2.13
CA LEU A 87 -9.42 -1.84 2.90
C LEU A 87 -8.81 -0.78 2.00
N VAL A 88 -9.53 0.33 1.81
CA VAL A 88 -9.01 1.46 1.02
C VAL A 88 -8.09 2.29 1.90
N VAL A 89 -6.82 1.96 1.86
CA VAL A 89 -5.74 2.69 2.56
C VAL A 89 -4.62 2.95 1.57
N SER A 90 -4.17 4.18 1.46
CA SER A 90 -3.09 4.59 0.56
C SER A 90 -2.16 5.57 1.27
N ASP A 91 -0.89 5.46 0.99
CA ASP A 91 0.17 6.41 1.34
C ASP A 91 0.48 7.38 0.19
N HIS A 92 -0.25 7.25 -0.92
CA HIS A 92 -0.16 8.16 -2.06
C HIS A 92 -1.17 9.30 -1.92
N ALA A 93 -0.81 10.48 -2.39
CA ALA A 93 -1.72 11.58 -2.56
C ALA A 93 -2.87 11.18 -3.51
N ASP A 94 -4.08 11.60 -3.21
CA ASP A 94 -5.17 11.50 -4.17
C ASP A 94 -5.05 12.57 -5.26
N TRP A 95 -6.00 12.56 -6.21
CA TRP A 95 -5.96 13.47 -7.34
C TRP A 95 -6.03 14.95 -6.91
N ASP A 96 -6.87 15.26 -5.94
CA ASP A 96 -7.07 16.62 -5.46
C ASP A 96 -5.86 17.13 -4.67
N ASP A 97 -5.29 16.27 -3.84
CA ASP A 97 -4.06 16.53 -3.08
C ASP A 97 -2.85 16.69 -4.00
N LEU A 98 -2.74 15.86 -5.04
CA LEU A 98 -1.69 15.97 -6.04
C LEU A 98 -1.79 17.30 -6.80
N GLY A 99 -2.98 17.65 -7.27
CA GLY A 99 -3.22 18.91 -7.95
C GLY A 99 -2.98 20.13 -7.05
N ARG A 100 -3.37 20.04 -5.78
CA ARG A 100 -3.07 21.08 -4.78
C ARG A 100 -1.57 21.22 -4.58
N THR A 101 -0.85 20.14 -4.38
CA THR A 101 0.60 20.14 -4.20
C THR A 101 1.32 20.79 -5.38
N ILE A 102 0.95 20.43 -6.61
CA ILE A 102 1.55 21.02 -7.81
C ILE A 102 1.35 22.56 -7.82
N ARG A 103 0.15 23.04 -7.52
CA ARG A 103 -0.12 24.49 -7.45
C ARG A 103 0.69 25.18 -6.35
N GLU A 104 0.77 24.56 -5.19
CA GLU A 104 1.48 25.10 -4.02
C GLU A 104 3.01 25.18 -4.22
N THR A 105 3.59 24.33 -5.06
CA THR A 105 5.01 24.43 -5.41
C THR A 105 5.34 25.66 -6.22
N GLY A 106 4.38 26.24 -6.94
CA GLY A 106 4.60 27.37 -7.86
C GLY A 106 5.50 27.00 -9.06
N ALA A 107 5.66 25.72 -9.37
CA ALA A 107 6.53 25.25 -10.43
C ALA A 107 6.02 25.73 -11.81
N GLU A 108 6.92 26.23 -12.64
CA GLU A 108 6.60 26.62 -14.02
C GLU A 108 6.49 25.42 -14.96
N GLU A 109 7.13 24.31 -14.62
CA GLU A 109 7.13 23.08 -15.39
C GLU A 109 7.04 21.85 -14.46
N VAL A 110 6.20 20.88 -14.83
CA VAL A 110 6.01 19.61 -14.13
C VAL A 110 6.41 18.45 -15.02
N TRP A 111 7.27 17.59 -14.54
CA TRP A 111 7.64 16.36 -15.21
C TRP A 111 6.93 15.19 -14.53
N VAL A 112 6.13 14.48 -15.33
CA VAL A 112 5.27 13.41 -14.83
C VAL A 112 5.92 12.05 -15.12
N THR A 113 5.97 11.20 -14.12
CA THR A 113 6.44 9.83 -14.24
C THR A 113 5.52 8.89 -13.48
N HIS A 114 5.29 7.70 -14.01
CA HIS A 114 4.42 6.66 -13.49
C HIS A 114 2.91 6.95 -13.55
N GLY A 115 2.14 5.89 -13.71
CA GLY A 115 0.69 5.94 -13.72
C GLY A 115 0.09 6.56 -14.99
N ALA A 116 -1.02 7.25 -14.86
CA ALA A 116 -1.71 7.90 -15.98
C ALA A 116 -1.08 9.26 -16.31
N GLU A 117 0.13 9.25 -16.86
CA GLU A 117 0.93 10.44 -17.15
C GLU A 117 0.15 11.45 -17.99
N GLU A 118 -0.54 11.00 -19.04
CA GLU A 118 -1.32 11.87 -19.94
C GLU A 118 -2.42 12.65 -19.21
N ALA A 119 -3.09 12.03 -18.24
CA ALA A 119 -4.15 12.70 -17.48
C ALA A 119 -3.60 13.84 -16.63
N LEU A 120 -2.45 13.66 -15.99
CA LEU A 120 -1.84 14.70 -15.18
C LEU A 120 -1.21 15.81 -16.02
N VAL A 121 -0.57 15.45 -17.14
CA VAL A 121 -0.07 16.43 -18.12
C VAL A 121 -1.20 17.31 -18.61
N HIS A 122 -2.29 16.72 -19.09
CA HIS A 122 -3.46 17.47 -19.55
C HIS A 122 -4.03 18.38 -18.45
N TRP A 123 -4.16 17.87 -17.22
CA TRP A 123 -4.63 18.68 -16.10
C TRP A 123 -3.71 19.89 -15.85
N CYS A 124 -2.40 19.72 -15.82
CA CYS A 124 -1.44 20.82 -15.66
C CYS A 124 -1.61 21.88 -16.75
N GLU A 125 -1.75 21.47 -18.01
CA GLU A 125 -1.99 22.38 -19.14
C GLU A 125 -3.27 23.19 -18.95
N THR A 126 -4.35 22.59 -18.45
CA THR A 126 -5.60 23.31 -18.14
C THR A 126 -5.43 24.34 -17.01
N GLN A 127 -4.41 24.17 -16.17
CA GLN A 127 -4.05 25.14 -15.12
C GLN A 127 -3.00 26.17 -15.58
N GLY A 128 -2.58 26.14 -16.84
CA GLY A 128 -1.55 27.01 -17.39
C GLY A 128 -0.12 26.64 -16.96
N ILE A 129 0.08 25.42 -16.45
CA ILE A 129 1.37 24.89 -16.03
C ILE A 129 1.92 24.03 -17.16
N ARG A 130 3.16 24.28 -17.59
CA ARG A 130 3.82 23.41 -18.57
C ARG A 130 4.05 22.04 -17.98
N ALA A 131 3.70 20.97 -18.72
CA ALA A 131 3.93 19.62 -18.25
C ALA A 131 4.29 18.68 -19.38
N ARG A 132 5.06 17.64 -19.05
CA ARG A 132 5.43 16.59 -20.00
C ARG A 132 5.76 15.28 -19.27
N PRO A 133 5.62 14.13 -19.95
CA PRO A 133 6.10 12.87 -19.42
C PRO A 133 7.62 12.90 -19.25
N LEU A 134 8.10 12.39 -18.12
CA LEU A 134 9.51 12.14 -17.87
C LEU A 134 9.86 10.73 -18.35
N ARG A 135 10.40 10.61 -19.55
CA ARG A 135 10.90 9.33 -20.06
C ARG A 135 12.35 9.12 -19.62
N LEU A 136 12.53 8.26 -18.63
CA LEU A 136 13.87 7.85 -18.18
C LEU A 136 14.39 6.72 -19.09
N ILE A 137 15.54 6.93 -19.73
CA ILE A 137 16.20 5.88 -20.52
C ILE A 137 16.67 4.78 -19.56
N GLY A 138 16.24 3.53 -19.79
CA GLY A 138 16.63 2.36 -18.99
C GLY A 138 15.67 2.00 -17.84
N TYR A 139 14.64 2.78 -17.60
CA TYR A 139 13.52 2.40 -16.75
C TYR A 139 12.33 2.08 -17.67
N GLY A 140 12.40 0.91 -18.30
CA GLY A 140 11.30 0.37 -19.09
C GLY A 140 10.22 -0.21 -18.21
N ASP A 141 9.02 -0.15 -18.71
CA ASP A 141 7.73 -0.57 -18.18
C ASP A 141 7.72 -1.97 -17.53
N GLU A 142 8.19 -2.09 -16.29
CA GLU A 142 7.96 -3.31 -15.50
C GLU A 142 6.53 -3.40 -14.93
N GLU A 143 5.70 -2.39 -15.11
CA GLU A 143 4.31 -2.39 -14.64
C GLU A 143 3.27 -2.87 -15.66
N GLY A 144 3.70 -3.27 -16.86
CA GLY A 144 2.81 -3.68 -17.96
C GLY A 144 2.39 -5.15 -17.99
N GLU A 145 2.92 -6.02 -17.15
CA GLU A 145 2.71 -7.48 -17.24
C GLU A 145 2.07 -8.13 -16.01
N ALA A 146 1.20 -7.41 -15.31
CA ALA A 146 0.33 -8.00 -14.29
C ALA A 146 -1.14 -7.67 -14.61
N ALA A 147 -1.59 -8.09 -15.79
CA ALA A 147 -3.01 -8.16 -16.14
C ALA A 147 -3.60 -9.50 -15.67
#